data_224bfb28db9573438ad891fc34797481
#
_entry.id   224bfb28db9573438ad891fc34797481
#
_cell.length_a   1.000
_cell.length_b   1.000
_cell.length_c   1.000
_cell.angle_alpha   90.00
_cell.angle_beta   90.00
_cell.angle_gamma   90.00
#
_symmetry.space_group_name_H-M   'P 1'
#
loop_
_entity.id
_entity.type
_entity.pdbx_description
1 polymer ?
#
loop_
_entity_poly.entity_id
_entity_poly.type
_entity_poly.pdbx_seq_one_letter_code
_entity_poly.pdbx_strand_id
1 'polypeptide(L)'
;MSFVIAAPDLVAMATEDLAGIGASLTAANAAAAVPTSGLLAAAGDEVSAAIAALFSSHGQQYQAMSAQAAAFHARFVQALAGAMGAYAAAEAANASPLQTLEQGLLGAINAPAAALSGRPFIGNGTNGAPGTGEAGGPGGWLLGNGGNGGSGAPGQTGGAGGAAGLLGHGGTGGAGGTGASGGKGGTGGWLWGSGGAGGAGGGRGGGRGGG
;
A
#
# COMPACT_ATOMS: atom_id res chain seq x y z
N MET A 1 20.25 -18.04 8.33
CA MET A 1 19.93 -16.64 8.71
C MET A 1 18.42 -16.57 8.87
N SER A 2 17.93 -16.17 10.05
CA SER A 2 16.49 -16.00 10.24
C SER A 2 16.10 -14.62 9.65
N PHE A 3 15.20 -14.62 8.69
CA PHE A 3 14.62 -13.38 8.18
C PHE A 3 13.56 -12.89 9.20
N VAL A 4 13.73 -11.69 9.71
CA VAL A 4 12.69 -11.00 10.47
C VAL A 4 11.89 -10.18 9.47
N ILE A 5 10.63 -10.53 9.30
CA ILE A 5 9.70 -9.73 8.51
C ILE A 5 9.08 -8.73 9.47
N ALA A 6 9.47 -7.47 9.36
CA ALA A 6 8.80 -6.39 10.05
C ALA A 6 7.45 -6.13 9.36
N ALA A 7 6.39 -5.91 10.14
CA ALA A 7 5.09 -5.46 9.64
C ALA A 7 4.90 -3.98 10.04
N PRO A 8 5.45 -3.03 9.27
CA PRO A 8 5.47 -1.61 9.62
C PRO A 8 4.07 -1.06 9.94
N ASP A 9 3.08 -1.43 9.16
CA ASP A 9 1.71 -0.92 9.32
C ASP A 9 1.08 -1.34 10.66
N LEU A 10 1.35 -2.57 11.12
CA LEU A 10 0.84 -3.05 12.41
C LEU A 10 1.46 -2.29 13.59
N VAL A 11 2.77 -2.00 13.50
CA VAL A 11 3.47 -1.24 14.55
C VAL A 11 3.06 0.23 14.51
N ALA A 12 2.79 0.80 13.32
CA ALA A 12 2.25 2.15 13.19
C ALA A 12 0.89 2.28 13.88
N MET A 13 -0.04 1.36 13.62
CA MET A 13 -1.35 1.33 14.32
C MET A 13 -1.18 1.19 15.83
N ALA A 14 -0.31 0.29 16.30
CA ALA A 14 -0.05 0.13 17.72
C ALA A 14 0.56 1.41 18.35
N THR A 15 1.36 2.16 17.60
CA THR A 15 1.94 3.44 18.05
C THR A 15 0.86 4.52 18.19
N GLU A 16 -0.10 4.57 17.28
CA GLU A 16 -1.25 5.47 17.35
C GLU A 16 -2.17 5.12 18.54
N ASP A 17 -2.44 3.84 18.74
CA ASP A 17 -3.22 3.36 19.90
C ASP A 17 -2.56 3.74 21.22
N LEU A 18 -1.25 3.54 21.34
CA LEU A 18 -0.48 3.94 22.51
C LEU A 18 -0.53 5.44 22.74
N ALA A 19 -0.42 6.26 21.69
CA ALA A 19 -0.56 7.72 21.80
C ALA A 19 -1.96 8.10 22.29
N GLY A 20 -3.01 7.44 21.79
CA GLY A 20 -4.39 7.62 22.23
C GLY A 20 -4.61 7.27 23.70
N ILE A 21 -4.03 6.18 24.17
CA ILE A 21 -4.05 5.78 25.60
C ILE A 21 -3.38 6.86 26.47
N GLY A 22 -2.21 7.36 26.04
CA GLY A 22 -1.50 8.42 26.75
C GLY A 22 -2.30 9.72 26.86
N ALA A 23 -2.96 10.11 25.77
CA ALA A 23 -3.82 11.29 25.75
C ALA A 23 -5.05 11.13 26.69
N SER A 24 -5.69 9.97 26.65
CA SER A 24 -6.86 9.66 27.51
C SER A 24 -6.49 9.66 28.99
N LEU A 25 -5.33 9.06 29.34
CA LEU A 25 -4.84 9.04 30.71
C LEU A 25 -4.47 10.45 31.20
N THR A 26 -3.84 11.25 30.36
CA THR A 26 -3.49 12.65 30.68
C THR A 26 -4.76 13.47 30.93
N ALA A 27 -5.78 13.33 30.10
CA ALA A 27 -7.05 14.01 30.29
C ALA A 27 -7.76 13.59 31.59
N ALA A 28 -7.78 12.29 31.91
CA ALA A 28 -8.35 11.77 33.15
C ALA A 28 -7.61 12.29 34.39
N ASN A 29 -6.27 12.29 34.36
CA ASN A 29 -5.46 12.81 35.45
C ASN A 29 -5.62 14.33 35.64
N ALA A 30 -5.75 15.10 34.57
CA ALA A 30 -6.05 16.52 34.62
C ALA A 30 -7.44 16.80 35.26
N ALA A 31 -8.45 16.02 34.90
CA ALA A 31 -9.77 16.12 35.49
C ALA A 31 -9.76 15.78 37.00
N ALA A 32 -8.97 14.81 37.41
CA ALA A 32 -8.83 14.39 38.81
C ALA A 32 -7.95 15.33 39.67
N ALA A 33 -7.12 16.19 39.05
CA ALA A 33 -6.13 16.98 39.77
C ALA A 33 -6.74 17.89 40.83
N VAL A 34 -7.72 18.74 40.47
CA VAL A 34 -8.31 19.71 41.37
C VAL A 34 -9.09 19.03 42.53
N PRO A 35 -9.98 18.05 42.28
CA PRO A 35 -10.77 17.46 43.38
C PRO A 35 -9.96 16.56 44.31
N THR A 36 -8.75 16.11 43.90
CA THR A 36 -7.92 15.23 44.73
C THR A 36 -6.76 15.93 45.44
N SER A 37 -6.27 17.08 44.92
CA SER A 37 -5.14 17.80 45.50
C SER A 37 -5.51 19.00 46.35
N GLY A 38 -6.79 19.36 46.40
CA GLY A 38 -7.35 20.50 47.18
C GLY A 38 -8.59 20.10 47.98
N LEU A 39 -8.50 19.04 48.80
CA LEU A 39 -9.63 18.57 49.58
C LEU A 39 -9.96 19.58 50.72
N LEU A 40 -11.23 19.88 50.87
CA LEU A 40 -11.74 20.63 51.99
C LEU A 40 -11.90 19.71 53.20
N ALA A 41 -11.62 20.23 54.38
CA ALA A 41 -11.88 19.52 55.64
C ALA A 41 -13.39 19.22 55.77
N ALA A 42 -13.75 18.03 56.24
CA ALA A 42 -15.15 17.62 56.43
C ALA A 42 -15.84 18.36 57.59
N ALA A 43 -15.05 18.84 58.57
CA ALA A 43 -15.52 19.63 59.71
C ALA A 43 -14.46 20.66 60.13
N GLY A 44 -14.79 21.55 61.04
CA GLY A 44 -13.90 22.61 61.52
C GLY A 44 -12.95 22.17 62.66
N ASP A 45 -12.62 20.88 62.75
CA ASP A 45 -11.73 20.32 63.77
C ASP A 45 -10.35 19.95 63.18
N GLU A 46 -9.34 19.82 64.07
CA GLU A 46 -7.96 19.56 63.70
C GLU A 46 -7.75 18.19 63.03
N VAL A 47 -8.60 17.18 63.33
CA VAL A 47 -8.50 15.84 62.75
C VAL A 47 -8.97 15.85 61.31
N SER A 48 -10.13 16.48 61.06
CA SER A 48 -10.65 16.68 59.72
C SER A 48 -9.68 17.46 58.82
N ALA A 49 -9.06 18.52 59.38
CA ALA A 49 -8.05 19.30 58.67
C ALA A 49 -6.79 18.48 58.36
N ALA A 50 -6.29 17.69 59.30
CA ALA A 50 -5.12 16.82 59.10
C ALA A 50 -5.40 15.73 58.05
N ILE A 51 -6.59 15.13 58.04
CA ILE A 51 -7.00 14.13 57.06
C ILE A 51 -7.05 14.76 55.65
N ALA A 52 -7.70 15.93 55.53
CA ALA A 52 -7.77 16.64 54.25
C ALA A 52 -6.38 17.00 53.70
N ALA A 53 -5.47 17.45 54.56
CA ALA A 53 -4.07 17.72 54.19
C ALA A 53 -3.32 16.47 53.74
N LEU A 54 -3.51 15.33 54.43
CA LEU A 54 -2.89 14.06 54.07
C LEU A 54 -3.33 13.61 52.67
N PHE A 55 -4.63 13.58 52.40
CA PHE A 55 -5.14 13.19 51.10
C PHE A 55 -4.74 14.17 49.99
N SER A 56 -4.79 15.47 50.26
CA SER A 56 -4.34 16.50 49.30
C SER A 56 -2.87 16.34 48.97
N SER A 57 -2.00 16.06 49.95
CA SER A 57 -0.58 15.83 49.71
C SER A 57 -0.34 14.53 48.88
N HIS A 58 -1.09 13.47 49.12
CA HIS A 58 -1.04 12.25 48.35
C HIS A 58 -1.49 12.52 46.90
N GLY A 59 -2.57 13.27 46.70
CA GLY A 59 -3.03 13.68 45.37
C GLY A 59 -1.97 14.48 44.60
N GLN A 60 -1.26 15.42 45.27
CA GLN A 60 -0.16 16.17 44.66
C GLN A 60 1.02 15.29 44.29
N GLN A 61 1.42 14.33 45.13
CA GLN A 61 2.48 13.37 44.83
C GLN A 61 2.10 12.47 43.64
N TYR A 62 0.85 12.02 43.59
CA TYR A 62 0.32 11.25 42.45
C TYR A 62 0.42 12.08 41.14
N GLN A 63 0.01 13.34 41.14
CA GLN A 63 0.09 14.21 39.97
C GLN A 63 1.54 14.42 39.50
N ALA A 64 2.49 14.59 40.43
CA ALA A 64 3.92 14.69 40.09
C ALA A 64 4.43 13.41 39.42
N MET A 65 4.09 12.23 39.94
CA MET A 65 4.45 10.94 39.35
C MET A 65 3.77 10.71 38.01
N SER A 66 2.49 11.09 37.87
CA SER A 66 1.74 11.03 36.63
C SER A 66 2.38 11.86 35.51
N ALA A 67 2.86 13.06 35.83
CA ALA A 67 3.59 13.91 34.88
C ALA A 67 4.88 13.25 34.36
N GLN A 68 5.63 12.58 35.26
CA GLN A 68 6.84 11.83 34.86
C GLN A 68 6.48 10.63 33.98
N ALA A 69 5.41 9.90 34.32
CA ALA A 69 4.94 8.77 33.51
C ALA A 69 4.49 9.23 32.10
N ALA A 70 3.78 10.37 32.01
CA ALA A 70 3.38 10.96 30.74
C ALA A 70 4.59 11.36 29.86
N ALA A 71 5.62 11.95 30.47
CA ALA A 71 6.85 12.31 29.78
C ALA A 71 7.61 11.04 29.27
N PHE A 72 7.66 9.99 30.09
CA PHE A 72 8.23 8.71 29.66
C PHE A 72 7.44 8.09 28.49
N HIS A 73 6.13 8.07 28.62
CA HIS A 73 5.23 7.54 27.58
C HIS A 73 5.42 8.26 26.23
N ALA A 74 5.48 9.60 26.25
CA ALA A 74 5.71 10.39 25.05
C ALA A 74 7.06 10.04 24.37
N ARG A 75 8.12 9.89 25.16
CA ARG A 75 9.44 9.47 24.64
C ARG A 75 9.41 8.05 24.09
N PHE A 76 8.69 7.15 24.72
CA PHE A 76 8.53 5.77 24.27
C PHE A 76 7.82 5.72 22.91
N VAL A 77 6.71 6.43 22.75
CA VAL A 77 5.97 6.53 21.47
C VAL A 77 6.86 7.11 20.38
N GLN A 78 7.64 8.17 20.67
CA GLN A 78 8.57 8.74 19.71
C GLN A 78 9.69 7.77 19.32
N ALA A 79 10.26 7.03 20.28
CA ALA A 79 11.30 6.04 20.01
C ALA A 79 10.76 4.89 19.14
N LEU A 80 9.53 4.44 19.39
CA LEU A 80 8.88 3.41 18.59
C LEU A 80 8.64 3.90 17.15
N ALA A 81 8.13 5.12 16.97
CA ALA A 81 7.96 5.72 15.65
C ALA A 81 9.31 5.89 14.91
N GLY A 82 10.36 6.29 15.61
CA GLY A 82 11.72 6.41 15.06
C GLY A 82 12.30 5.07 14.61
N ALA A 83 12.11 4.01 15.40
CA ALA A 83 12.53 2.67 15.04
C ALA A 83 11.84 2.18 13.74
N MET A 84 10.55 2.47 13.59
CA MET A 84 9.78 2.17 12.38
C MET A 84 10.38 2.85 11.14
N GLY A 85 10.68 4.14 11.23
CA GLY A 85 11.33 4.87 10.15
C GLY A 85 12.68 4.25 9.74
N ALA A 86 13.47 3.79 10.72
CA ALA A 86 14.75 3.13 10.47
C ALA A 86 14.57 1.79 9.72
N TYR A 87 13.58 0.97 10.09
CA TYR A 87 13.27 -0.27 9.36
C TYR A 87 12.79 0.01 7.93
N ALA A 88 11.88 0.97 7.73
CA ALA A 88 11.41 1.35 6.40
C ALA A 88 12.55 1.87 5.51
N ALA A 89 13.46 2.67 6.05
CA ALA A 89 14.63 3.16 5.33
C ALA A 89 15.61 2.04 4.97
N ALA A 90 15.83 1.07 5.87
CA ALA A 90 16.68 -0.08 5.61
C ALA A 90 16.09 -1.00 4.52
N GLU A 91 14.78 -1.24 4.54
CA GLU A 91 14.11 -2.00 3.48
C GLU A 91 14.19 -1.31 2.12
N ALA A 92 13.94 0.01 2.08
CA ALA A 92 14.07 0.79 0.86
C ALA A 92 15.51 0.78 0.31
N ALA A 93 16.52 0.89 1.19
CA ALA A 93 17.92 0.82 0.80
C ALA A 93 18.33 -0.56 0.26
N ASN A 94 17.74 -1.64 0.76
CA ASN A 94 18.02 -2.99 0.30
C ASN A 94 17.28 -3.36 -0.99
N ALA A 95 16.08 -2.82 -1.22
CA ALA A 95 15.30 -3.07 -2.43
C ALA A 95 15.91 -2.40 -3.68
N SER A 96 16.38 -1.17 -3.55
CA SER A 96 16.88 -0.35 -4.66
C SER A 96 18.10 -0.94 -5.40
N PRO A 97 19.16 -1.43 -4.73
CA PRO A 97 20.33 -2.03 -5.41
C PRO A 97 19.99 -3.31 -6.16
N LEU A 98 19.11 -4.15 -5.63
CA LEU A 98 18.69 -5.39 -6.28
C LEU A 98 17.88 -5.12 -7.55
N GLN A 99 16.97 -4.17 -7.53
CA GLN A 99 16.20 -3.76 -8.71
C GLN A 99 17.09 -3.15 -9.80
N THR A 100 18.07 -2.33 -9.42
CA THR A 100 19.03 -1.74 -10.35
C THR A 100 19.89 -2.82 -11.01
N LEU A 101 20.35 -3.82 -10.24
CA LEU A 101 21.13 -4.95 -10.75
C LEU A 101 20.28 -5.81 -11.70
N GLU A 102 19.04 -6.12 -11.33
CA GLU A 102 18.11 -6.86 -12.16
C GLU A 102 17.85 -6.15 -13.49
N GLN A 103 17.52 -4.86 -13.45
CA GLN A 103 17.28 -4.05 -14.64
C GLN A 103 18.53 -3.94 -15.52
N GLY A 104 19.71 -3.78 -14.91
CA GLY A 104 20.99 -3.74 -15.62
C GLY A 104 21.29 -5.07 -16.33
N LEU A 105 21.07 -6.19 -15.65
CA LEU A 105 21.25 -7.52 -16.21
C LEU A 105 20.27 -7.81 -17.36
N LEU A 106 18.99 -7.52 -17.14
CA LEU A 106 17.95 -7.66 -18.18
C LEU A 106 18.24 -6.74 -19.37
N GLY A 107 18.68 -5.52 -19.11
CA GLY A 107 19.10 -4.58 -20.15
C GLY A 107 20.24 -5.13 -21.01
N ALA A 108 21.29 -5.65 -20.36
CA ALA A 108 22.45 -6.24 -21.07
C ALA A 108 22.05 -7.46 -21.90
N ILE A 109 21.19 -8.33 -21.39
CA ILE A 109 20.69 -9.53 -22.12
C ILE A 109 19.79 -9.10 -23.28
N ASN A 110 18.94 -8.11 -23.09
CA ASN A 110 17.94 -7.70 -24.07
C ASN A 110 18.50 -6.76 -25.17
N ALA A 111 19.56 -6.01 -24.87
CA ALA A 111 20.10 -5.00 -25.81
C ALA A 111 20.38 -5.53 -27.22
N PRO A 112 21.04 -6.69 -27.42
CA PRO A 112 21.30 -7.20 -28.77
C PRO A 112 20.02 -7.56 -29.53
N ALA A 113 19.03 -8.17 -28.85
CA ALA A 113 17.78 -8.55 -29.48
C ALA A 113 16.92 -7.35 -29.83
N ALA A 114 16.88 -6.38 -28.93
CA ALA A 114 16.15 -5.13 -29.14
C ALA A 114 16.75 -4.33 -30.33
N ALA A 115 18.06 -4.27 -30.44
CA ALA A 115 18.73 -3.57 -31.53
C ALA A 115 18.49 -4.25 -32.91
N LEU A 116 18.42 -5.58 -32.95
CA LEU A 116 18.26 -6.33 -34.19
C LEU A 116 16.80 -6.50 -34.63
N SER A 117 15.88 -6.62 -33.69
CA SER A 117 14.49 -7.00 -33.96
C SER A 117 13.44 -6.07 -33.33
N GLY A 118 13.85 -5.05 -32.56
CA GLY A 118 12.94 -4.19 -31.81
C GLY A 118 12.23 -4.91 -30.64
N ARG A 119 12.62 -6.16 -30.31
CA ARG A 119 11.94 -7.02 -29.35
C ARG A 119 12.96 -7.65 -28.39
N PRO A 120 12.71 -7.63 -27.05
CA PRO A 120 13.64 -8.19 -26.09
C PRO A 120 13.68 -9.74 -26.15
N PHE A 121 14.72 -10.36 -25.60
CA PHE A 121 14.73 -11.82 -25.38
C PHE A 121 13.81 -12.18 -24.21
N ILE A 122 13.88 -11.41 -23.12
CA ILE A 122 13.14 -11.65 -21.87
C ILE A 122 12.38 -10.38 -21.48
N GLY A 123 11.09 -10.50 -21.31
CA GLY A 123 10.23 -9.40 -20.86
C GLY A 123 8.81 -9.53 -21.38
N ASN A 124 7.86 -9.00 -20.65
CA ASN A 124 6.47 -8.96 -21.07
C ASN A 124 6.26 -7.85 -22.11
N GLY A 125 5.29 -8.03 -22.98
CA GLY A 125 4.83 -7.00 -23.89
C GLY A 125 4.15 -5.83 -23.15
N THR A 126 4.23 -4.64 -23.71
CA THR A 126 3.55 -3.46 -23.21
C THR A 126 2.04 -3.60 -23.36
N ASN A 127 1.26 -3.17 -22.38
CA ASN A 127 -0.19 -3.12 -22.49
C ASN A 127 -0.61 -1.92 -23.35
N GLY A 128 -1.63 -2.10 -24.18
CA GLY A 128 -2.26 -0.99 -24.91
C GLY A 128 -2.93 0.00 -23.94
N ALA A 129 -2.89 1.26 -24.27
CA ALA A 129 -3.46 2.31 -23.43
C ALA A 129 -4.99 2.18 -23.33
N PRO A 130 -5.56 2.30 -22.13
CA PRO A 130 -7.01 2.25 -21.93
C PRO A 130 -7.74 3.36 -22.71
N GLY A 131 -8.87 3.03 -23.32
CA GLY A 131 -9.69 3.99 -24.06
C GLY A 131 -9.21 4.31 -25.48
N THR A 132 -8.12 3.67 -25.94
CA THR A 132 -7.53 3.95 -27.26
C THR A 132 -7.75 2.84 -28.29
N GLY A 133 -8.12 1.63 -27.85
CA GLY A 133 -8.18 0.46 -28.72
C GLY A 133 -6.79 0.00 -29.22
N GLU A 134 -5.71 0.47 -28.60
CA GLU A 134 -4.34 0.10 -28.96
C GLU A 134 -4.07 -1.38 -28.66
N ALA A 135 -3.34 -2.05 -29.56
CA ALA A 135 -2.96 -3.44 -29.37
C ALA A 135 -1.87 -3.56 -28.29
N GLY A 136 -1.90 -4.64 -27.53
CA GLY A 136 -0.80 -5.02 -26.65
C GLY A 136 0.45 -5.38 -27.45
N GLY A 137 1.62 -4.99 -26.94
CA GLY A 137 2.91 -5.31 -27.53
C GLY A 137 3.25 -6.82 -27.42
N PRO A 138 4.12 -7.34 -28.28
CA PRO A 138 4.60 -8.72 -28.18
C PRO A 138 5.49 -8.90 -26.96
N GLY A 139 5.41 -10.06 -26.32
CA GLY A 139 6.33 -10.49 -25.26
C GLY A 139 7.72 -10.82 -25.82
N GLY A 140 8.69 -11.08 -24.96
CA GLY A 140 10.07 -11.43 -25.35
C GLY A 140 10.16 -12.67 -26.23
N TRP A 141 11.24 -12.79 -27.00
CA TRP A 141 11.45 -13.92 -27.89
C TRP A 141 11.50 -15.26 -27.16
N LEU A 142 12.19 -15.30 -26.00
CA LEU A 142 12.38 -16.53 -25.22
C LEU A 142 11.37 -16.64 -24.09
N LEU A 143 11.24 -15.59 -23.29
CA LEU A 143 10.44 -15.56 -22.07
C LEU A 143 9.64 -14.26 -21.99
N GLY A 144 8.33 -14.38 -21.83
CA GLY A 144 7.46 -13.23 -21.55
C GLY A 144 6.06 -13.40 -22.12
N ASN A 145 5.12 -12.83 -21.44
CA ASN A 145 3.73 -12.79 -21.87
C ASN A 145 3.51 -11.67 -22.88
N GLY A 146 2.56 -11.83 -23.79
CA GLY A 146 2.07 -10.73 -24.59
C GLY A 146 1.37 -9.67 -23.74
N GLY A 147 1.47 -8.41 -24.13
CA GLY A 147 0.76 -7.32 -23.48
C GLY A 147 -0.77 -7.40 -23.72
N ASN A 148 -1.56 -6.91 -22.79
CA ASN A 148 -3.01 -6.84 -22.96
C ASN A 148 -3.39 -5.71 -23.93
N GLY A 149 -4.42 -5.91 -24.73
CA GLY A 149 -4.99 -4.86 -25.56
C GLY A 149 -5.69 -3.78 -24.73
N GLY A 150 -5.58 -2.52 -25.16
CA GLY A 150 -6.29 -1.38 -24.56
C GLY A 150 -7.78 -1.44 -24.81
N SER A 151 -8.60 -0.98 -23.87
CA SER A 151 -10.04 -0.83 -24.11
C SER A 151 -10.29 0.20 -25.20
N GLY A 152 -11.39 0.03 -25.96
CA GLY A 152 -11.83 1.01 -26.95
C GLY A 152 -12.62 2.17 -26.34
N ALA A 153 -12.56 3.34 -26.97
CA ALA A 153 -13.47 4.45 -26.72
C ALA A 153 -14.91 4.11 -27.21
N PRO A 154 -15.93 4.87 -26.85
CA PRO A 154 -17.30 4.67 -27.38
C PRO A 154 -17.31 4.56 -28.91
N GLY A 155 -17.87 3.49 -29.44
CA GLY A 155 -17.88 3.15 -30.86
C GLY A 155 -16.58 2.55 -31.42
N GLN A 156 -15.53 2.42 -30.61
CA GLN A 156 -14.24 1.88 -31.01
C GLN A 156 -14.03 0.47 -30.48
N THR A 157 -13.48 -0.43 -31.30
CA THR A 157 -13.13 -1.79 -30.92
C THR A 157 -11.99 -1.79 -29.89
N GLY A 158 -12.02 -2.78 -28.98
CA GLY A 158 -10.87 -3.03 -28.12
C GLY A 158 -9.65 -3.47 -28.90
N GLY A 159 -8.45 -3.16 -28.40
CA GLY A 159 -7.17 -3.56 -28.98
C GLY A 159 -6.95 -5.06 -28.89
N ALA A 160 -6.23 -5.63 -29.84
CA ALA A 160 -5.81 -7.03 -29.78
C ALA A 160 -4.78 -7.25 -28.67
N GLY A 161 -4.80 -8.41 -28.00
CA GLY A 161 -3.71 -8.82 -27.13
C GLY A 161 -2.45 -9.17 -27.92
N GLY A 162 -1.28 -8.88 -27.35
CA GLY A 162 0.03 -9.20 -27.92
C GLY A 162 0.33 -10.69 -27.91
N ALA A 163 1.16 -11.14 -28.83
CA ALA A 163 1.64 -12.52 -28.88
C ALA A 163 2.77 -12.76 -27.87
N ALA A 164 2.83 -13.94 -27.27
CA ALA A 164 4.02 -14.39 -26.53
C ALA A 164 5.14 -14.84 -27.51
N GLY A 165 6.33 -15.12 -26.96
CA GLY A 165 7.42 -15.70 -27.73
C GLY A 165 7.45 -17.23 -27.67
N LEU A 166 8.58 -17.78 -27.17
CA LEU A 166 8.77 -19.22 -27.00
C LEU A 166 7.98 -19.74 -25.79
N LEU A 167 8.15 -19.10 -24.66
CA LEU A 167 7.52 -19.44 -23.38
C LEU A 167 6.74 -18.22 -22.87
N GLY A 168 5.44 -18.37 -22.66
CA GLY A 168 4.57 -17.33 -22.11
C GLY A 168 3.15 -17.39 -22.63
N HIS A 169 2.27 -16.64 -22.04
CA HIS A 169 0.88 -16.56 -22.42
C HIS A 169 0.62 -15.37 -23.34
N GLY A 170 -0.28 -15.51 -24.27
CA GLY A 170 -0.77 -14.39 -25.07
C GLY A 170 -1.53 -13.39 -24.22
N GLY A 171 -1.42 -12.10 -24.55
CA GLY A 171 -2.17 -11.04 -23.88
C GLY A 171 -3.67 -11.14 -24.12
N THR A 172 -4.48 -10.68 -23.19
CA THR A 172 -5.93 -10.59 -23.36
C THR A 172 -6.30 -9.48 -24.34
N GLY A 173 -7.36 -9.67 -25.10
CA GLY A 173 -7.93 -8.59 -25.91
C GLY A 173 -8.58 -7.53 -25.02
N GLY A 174 -8.49 -6.27 -25.43
CA GLY A 174 -9.14 -5.14 -24.76
C GLY A 174 -10.64 -5.15 -24.90
N ALA A 175 -11.37 -4.65 -23.93
CA ALA A 175 -12.81 -4.47 -24.02
C ALA A 175 -13.18 -3.48 -25.12
N GLY A 176 -14.25 -3.75 -25.87
CA GLY A 176 -14.81 -2.79 -26.82
C GLY A 176 -15.50 -1.63 -26.10
N GLY A 177 -15.43 -0.44 -26.67
CA GLY A 177 -16.27 0.68 -26.25
C GLY A 177 -17.75 0.44 -26.51
N THR A 178 -18.60 1.29 -25.98
CA THR A 178 -20.07 1.18 -26.15
C THR A 178 -20.43 1.02 -27.62
N GLY A 179 -21.13 -0.09 -27.95
CA GLY A 179 -21.57 -0.42 -29.31
C GLY A 179 -20.48 -1.05 -30.21
N ALA A 180 -19.32 -1.34 -29.70
CA ALA A 180 -18.20 -1.94 -30.44
C ALA A 180 -17.78 -3.30 -29.87
N SER A 181 -17.09 -4.12 -30.66
CA SER A 181 -16.59 -5.43 -30.24
C SER A 181 -15.32 -5.34 -29.44
N GLY A 182 -15.08 -6.35 -28.57
CA GLY A 182 -13.78 -6.52 -27.90
C GLY A 182 -12.70 -6.95 -28.91
N GLY A 183 -11.45 -6.71 -28.50
CA GLY A 183 -10.27 -7.12 -29.23
C GLY A 183 -10.03 -8.64 -29.15
N LYS A 184 -9.29 -9.17 -30.11
CA LYS A 184 -8.86 -10.58 -30.09
C LYS A 184 -7.80 -10.80 -29.03
N GLY A 185 -7.80 -12.00 -28.38
CA GLY A 185 -6.66 -12.43 -27.57
C GLY A 185 -5.42 -12.69 -28.41
N GLY A 186 -4.25 -12.48 -27.82
CA GLY A 186 -2.97 -12.77 -28.41
C GLY A 186 -2.66 -14.27 -28.45
N THR A 187 -1.73 -14.69 -29.29
CA THR A 187 -1.25 -16.08 -29.35
C THR A 187 -0.37 -16.43 -28.17
N GLY A 188 -0.52 -17.65 -27.65
CA GLY A 188 0.39 -18.20 -26.63
C GLY A 188 1.77 -18.54 -27.20
N GLY A 189 2.66 -18.91 -26.29
CA GLY A 189 4.04 -19.27 -26.61
C GLY A 189 4.11 -20.51 -27.51
N TRP A 190 5.08 -20.50 -28.39
CA TRP A 190 5.27 -21.57 -29.35
C TRP A 190 5.57 -22.93 -28.70
N LEU A 191 6.37 -22.95 -27.63
CA LEU A 191 6.71 -24.19 -26.92
C LEU A 191 5.76 -24.42 -25.72
N TRP A 192 5.43 -23.36 -24.99
CA TRP A 192 4.58 -23.47 -23.80
C TRP A 192 3.85 -22.15 -23.52
N GLY A 193 2.57 -22.25 -23.22
CA GLY A 193 1.67 -21.15 -22.86
C GLY A 193 0.37 -21.19 -23.60
N SER A 194 -0.66 -20.57 -23.03
CA SER A 194 -1.99 -20.46 -23.63
C SER A 194 -2.16 -19.14 -24.39
N GLY A 195 -3.00 -19.13 -25.39
CA GLY A 195 -3.50 -17.88 -25.97
C GLY A 195 -4.29 -17.06 -24.97
N GLY A 196 -4.29 -15.76 -25.17
CA GLY A 196 -5.06 -14.82 -24.36
C GLY A 196 -6.57 -14.91 -24.66
N ALA A 197 -7.40 -14.56 -23.68
CA ALA A 197 -8.84 -14.44 -23.90
C ALA A 197 -9.16 -13.24 -24.80
N GLY A 198 -10.23 -13.33 -25.60
CA GLY A 198 -10.78 -12.17 -26.29
C GLY A 198 -11.43 -11.17 -25.32
N GLY A 199 -11.39 -9.89 -25.65
CA GLY A 199 -12.03 -8.83 -24.88
C GLY A 199 -13.56 -8.88 -24.96
N ALA A 200 -14.22 -8.42 -23.91
CA ALA A 200 -15.68 -8.27 -23.92
C ALA A 200 -16.13 -7.21 -24.94
N GLY A 201 -17.23 -7.45 -25.63
CA GLY A 201 -17.88 -6.42 -26.45
C GLY A 201 -18.53 -5.35 -25.56
N GLY A 202 -18.47 -4.09 -25.98
CA GLY A 202 -19.21 -3.01 -25.34
C GLY A 202 -20.71 -3.14 -25.58
N GLY A 203 -21.48 -3.31 -24.52
CA GLY A 203 -22.94 -3.39 -24.62
C GLY A 203 -23.51 -2.16 -25.35
N ARG A 204 -24.54 -2.35 -26.18
CA ARG A 204 -25.33 -1.22 -26.67
C ARG A 204 -25.93 -0.53 -25.46
N GLY A 205 -25.59 0.74 -25.24
CA GLY A 205 -26.25 1.54 -24.24
C GLY A 205 -27.75 1.41 -24.43
N GLY A 206 -28.45 0.77 -23.48
CA GLY A 206 -29.90 0.65 -23.53
C GLY A 206 -30.46 2.06 -23.52
N GLY A 207 -30.97 2.48 -24.68
CA GLY A 207 -31.75 3.69 -24.76
C GLY A 207 -32.95 3.53 -23.83
N ARG A 208 -32.94 4.24 -22.70
CA ARG A 208 -34.15 4.49 -21.94
C ARG A 208 -35.08 5.26 -22.87
N GLY A 209 -36.02 4.53 -23.47
CA GLY A 209 -37.18 5.12 -24.08
C GLY A 209 -37.93 5.88 -22.99
N GLY A 210 -37.88 7.23 -23.07
CA GLY A 210 -38.83 8.06 -22.37
C GLY A 210 -40.22 7.78 -22.92
N GLY A 211 -41.14 7.36 -22.06
CA GLY A 211 -42.56 7.44 -22.22
C GLY A 211 -43.08 8.50 -21.27
#